data_f8046250a9b8029abaaf38ad0b6efbd0
#
_entry.id   f8046250a9b8029abaaf38ad0b6efbd0
#
_cell.length_a   1.000
_cell.length_b   1.000
_cell.length_c   1.000
_cell.angle_alpha   90.00
_cell.angle_beta   90.00
_cell.angle_gamma   90.00
#
_symmetry.space_group_name_H-M   'P 1'
#
loop_
_entity.id
_entity.type
_entity.pdbx_description
1 polymer ?
#
loop_
_entity_poly.entity_id
_entity_poly.type
_entity_poly.pdbx_seq_one_letter_code
_entity_poly.pdbx_strand_id
1 'polypeptide(L)'
;EANESEDEPEMLRREFAEGHAVANHTYSHQFAAMGNLYQKTEGLIEMIQKQDEWVYECTGFHTEIFRYPGGSAWAKALLGTDPTEAVKEAGYEWIEWSCDVFDNGVAGKTADEIQNMAVWQVKQLDIAVLLSHDWNANTLIAFPGAVKQLQDAGYVFLPLYPESVTMGENTKIKFS
;
A
#
# COMPACT_ATOMS: atom_id res chain seq x y z
N GLU A 1 9.74 -17.60 1.96
CA GLU A 1 9.54 -17.55 3.41
C GLU A 1 9.77 -16.09 3.79
N ALA A 2 8.70 -15.38 4.11
CA ALA A 2 8.80 -14.08 4.75
C ALA A 2 9.62 -14.29 6.03
N ASN A 3 10.60 -13.45 6.25
CA ASN A 3 11.34 -13.44 7.50
C ASN A 3 10.40 -12.83 8.55
N GLU A 4 9.50 -13.64 9.09
CA GLU A 4 8.62 -13.22 10.18
C GLU A 4 9.51 -12.91 11.38
N SER A 5 9.68 -11.63 11.69
CA SER A 5 10.30 -11.25 12.95
C SER A 5 9.32 -11.55 14.09
N GLU A 6 9.80 -11.94 15.24
CA GLU A 6 8.95 -12.19 16.42
C GLU A 6 8.16 -10.92 16.83
N ASP A 7 8.58 -9.75 16.33
CA ASP A 7 7.99 -8.45 16.63
C ASP A 7 6.84 -8.04 15.68
N GLU A 8 6.69 -8.67 14.51
CA GLU A 8 5.69 -8.28 13.50
C GLU A 8 4.24 -8.32 14.02
N PRO A 9 3.77 -9.37 14.75
CA PRO A 9 2.42 -9.37 15.30
C PRO A 9 2.16 -8.23 16.28
N GLU A 10 3.16 -7.82 17.05
CA GLU A 10 3.04 -6.71 18.00
C GLU A 10 2.98 -5.37 17.30
N MET A 11 3.76 -5.19 16.24
CA MET A 11 3.70 -3.98 15.40
C MET A 11 2.34 -3.82 14.74
N LEU A 12 1.77 -4.89 14.17
CA LEU A 12 0.43 -4.87 13.59
C LEU A 12 -0.64 -4.50 14.62
N ARG A 13 -0.58 -5.07 15.83
CA ARG A 13 -1.53 -4.72 16.90
C ARG A 13 -1.43 -3.25 17.29
N ARG A 14 -0.21 -2.70 17.33
CA ARG A 14 0.00 -1.27 17.57
C ARG A 14 -0.58 -0.40 16.48
N GLU A 15 -0.37 -0.74 15.21
CA GLU A 15 -0.94 0.01 14.08
C GLU A 15 -2.47 0.10 14.19
N PHE A 16 -3.14 -1.02 14.46
CA PHE A 16 -4.58 -1.01 14.72
C PHE A 16 -4.96 -0.16 15.94
N ALA A 17 -4.27 -0.33 17.05
CA ALA A 17 -4.56 0.39 18.30
C ALA A 17 -4.33 1.91 18.19
N GLU A 18 -3.37 2.32 17.37
CA GLU A 18 -3.04 3.71 17.09
C GLU A 18 -3.94 4.32 15.99
N GLY A 19 -4.86 3.54 15.40
CA GLY A 19 -5.87 4.01 14.44
C GLY A 19 -5.41 4.04 13.00
N HIS A 20 -4.35 3.31 12.64
CA HIS A 20 -3.93 3.13 11.26
C HIS A 20 -4.79 2.07 10.56
N ALA A 21 -4.95 2.21 9.25
CA ALA A 21 -5.54 1.16 8.44
C ALA A 21 -4.46 0.14 8.05
N VAL A 22 -4.64 -1.10 8.47
CA VAL A 22 -3.82 -2.21 8.00
C VAL A 22 -4.49 -2.80 6.78
N ALA A 23 -3.82 -2.72 5.63
CA ALA A 23 -4.32 -3.19 4.35
C ALA A 23 -3.51 -4.41 3.86
N ASN A 24 -4.12 -5.18 2.98
CA ASN A 24 -3.53 -6.38 2.39
C ASN A 24 -2.65 -6.01 1.17
N HIS A 25 -1.52 -6.72 1.02
CA HIS A 25 -0.61 -6.53 -0.11
C HIS A 25 -0.07 -7.87 -0.65
N THR A 26 -0.82 -8.94 -0.47
CA THR A 26 -0.46 -10.35 -0.67
C THR A 26 0.55 -10.90 0.33
N TYR A 27 0.49 -12.21 0.56
CA TYR A 27 1.33 -12.88 1.55
C TYR A 27 2.83 -12.86 1.20
N SER A 28 3.18 -13.00 -0.06
CA SER A 28 4.59 -13.18 -0.44
C SER A 28 5.17 -12.06 -1.28
N HIS A 29 4.35 -11.12 -1.76
CA HIS A 29 4.75 -10.07 -2.72
C HIS A 29 5.51 -10.64 -3.94
N GLN A 30 5.41 -11.95 -4.19
CA GLN A 30 6.13 -12.60 -5.28
C GLN A 30 5.35 -12.49 -6.58
N PHE A 31 5.96 -11.80 -7.54
CA PHE A 31 5.47 -11.76 -8.91
C PHE A 31 5.84 -13.05 -9.67
N ALA A 32 5.18 -13.27 -10.77
CA ALA A 32 5.20 -14.47 -11.61
C ALA A 32 6.58 -15.08 -11.97
N ALA A 33 7.69 -14.44 -11.63
CA ALA A 33 9.03 -14.93 -11.94
C ALA A 33 9.44 -16.17 -11.14
N MET A 34 8.75 -16.52 -10.05
CA MET A 34 9.13 -17.61 -9.16
C MET A 34 8.09 -18.73 -9.05
N GLY A 35 7.30 -18.92 -10.07
CA GLY A 35 6.51 -20.14 -10.22
C GLY A 35 5.12 -20.12 -9.62
N ASN A 36 4.15 -19.70 -10.40
CA ASN A 36 2.85 -20.29 -10.54
C ASN A 36 1.63 -19.71 -9.83
N LEU A 37 1.69 -19.07 -8.67
CA LEU A 37 0.45 -18.63 -8.01
C LEU A 37 -0.11 -17.33 -8.63
N TYR A 38 0.75 -16.43 -9.06
CA TYR A 38 0.36 -15.16 -9.67
C TYR A 38 0.02 -15.23 -11.18
N GLN A 39 0.07 -16.41 -11.78
CA GLN A 39 -0.27 -16.56 -13.22
C GLN A 39 -1.77 -16.64 -13.49
N LYS A 40 -2.58 -16.71 -12.44
CA LYS A 40 -4.04 -16.80 -12.52
C LYS A 40 -4.68 -15.96 -11.44
N THR A 41 -5.87 -15.48 -11.73
CA THR A 41 -6.68 -14.70 -10.77
C THR A 41 -6.92 -15.47 -9.47
N GLU A 42 -7.17 -16.77 -9.55
CA GLU A 42 -7.37 -17.63 -8.38
C GLU A 42 -6.15 -17.63 -7.46
N GLY A 43 -4.94 -17.70 -8.02
CA GLY A 43 -3.70 -17.65 -7.24
C GLY A 43 -3.47 -16.30 -6.57
N LEU A 44 -3.89 -15.19 -7.21
CA LEU A 44 -3.89 -13.88 -6.57
C LEU A 44 -4.83 -13.87 -5.35
N ILE A 45 -6.05 -14.37 -5.50
CA ILE A 45 -7.02 -14.43 -4.41
C ILE A 45 -6.51 -15.29 -3.26
N GLU A 46 -5.91 -16.45 -3.54
CA GLU A 46 -5.28 -17.31 -2.53
C GLU A 46 -4.22 -16.56 -1.72
N MET A 47 -3.38 -15.76 -2.38
CA MET A 47 -2.34 -14.96 -1.70
C MET A 47 -2.92 -13.84 -0.84
N ILE A 48 -4.00 -13.22 -1.30
CA ILE A 48 -4.72 -12.20 -0.52
C ILE A 48 -5.34 -12.85 0.73
N GLN A 49 -6.07 -13.95 0.56
CA GLN A 49 -6.72 -14.66 1.66
C GLN A 49 -5.72 -15.20 2.68
N LYS A 50 -4.58 -15.71 2.22
CA LYS A 50 -3.52 -16.18 3.11
C LYS A 50 -2.93 -15.05 3.96
N GLN A 51 -2.74 -13.85 3.40
CA GLN A 51 -2.28 -12.69 4.15
C GLN A 51 -3.35 -12.22 5.13
N ASP A 52 -4.60 -12.20 4.72
CA ASP A 52 -5.72 -11.81 5.57
C ASP A 52 -5.86 -12.72 6.79
N GLU A 53 -5.76 -14.04 6.60
CA GLU A 53 -5.79 -14.99 7.70
C GLU A 53 -4.65 -14.76 8.69
N TRP A 54 -3.44 -14.51 8.20
CA TRP A 54 -2.30 -14.20 9.07
C TRP A 54 -2.52 -12.90 9.86
N VAL A 55 -3.06 -11.84 9.23
CA VAL A 55 -3.42 -10.60 9.93
C VAL A 55 -4.48 -10.87 10.98
N TYR A 56 -5.50 -11.68 10.65
CA TYR A 56 -6.53 -12.07 11.60
C TYR A 56 -5.98 -12.84 12.80
N GLU A 57 -5.10 -13.81 12.59
CA GLU A 57 -4.42 -14.54 13.66
C GLU A 57 -3.63 -13.60 14.60
N CYS A 58 -3.01 -12.57 14.05
CA CYS A 58 -2.22 -11.60 14.81
C CYS A 58 -3.09 -10.60 15.60
N THR A 59 -4.22 -10.16 15.03
CA THR A 59 -4.95 -8.97 15.49
C THR A 59 -6.39 -9.23 15.89
N GLY A 60 -7.01 -10.30 15.38
CA GLY A 60 -8.44 -10.58 15.49
C GLY A 60 -9.30 -9.79 14.49
N PHE A 61 -8.70 -9.10 13.51
CA PHE A 61 -9.41 -8.33 12.49
C PHE A 61 -9.01 -8.79 11.09
N HIS A 62 -9.97 -8.88 10.19
CA HIS A 62 -9.75 -9.10 8.77
C HIS A 62 -9.41 -7.79 8.05
N THR A 63 -8.62 -7.90 6.99
CA THR A 63 -8.34 -6.76 6.10
C THR A 63 -9.50 -6.60 5.11
N GLU A 64 -9.91 -5.36 4.85
CA GLU A 64 -10.97 -5.06 3.88
C GLU A 64 -10.40 -4.31 2.66
N ILE A 65 -9.20 -3.76 2.80
CA ILE A 65 -8.51 -2.98 1.76
C ILE A 65 -7.33 -3.78 1.23
N PHE A 66 -7.18 -3.75 -0.08
CA PHE A 66 -6.08 -4.42 -0.79
C PHE A 66 -5.34 -3.44 -1.70
N ARG A 67 -4.04 -3.59 -1.81
CA ARG A 67 -3.24 -2.94 -2.84
C ARG A 67 -2.49 -3.98 -3.67
N TYR A 68 -2.62 -3.85 -5.00
CA TYR A 68 -1.88 -4.73 -5.91
C TYR A 68 -0.38 -4.49 -5.80
N PRO A 69 0.46 -5.52 -5.59
CA PRO A 69 1.89 -5.40 -5.78
C PRO A 69 2.22 -4.85 -7.17
N GLY A 70 2.96 -3.74 -7.24
CA GLY A 70 3.27 -3.05 -8.50
C GLY A 70 2.11 -2.31 -9.16
N GLY A 71 0.91 -2.31 -8.54
CA GLY A 71 -0.29 -1.65 -9.04
C GLY A 71 -1.18 -2.54 -9.92
N SER A 72 -2.44 -2.13 -10.08
CA SER A 72 -3.45 -2.90 -10.80
C SER A 72 -3.13 -3.06 -12.30
N ALA A 73 -2.56 -2.05 -12.92
CA ALA A 73 -2.14 -2.10 -14.33
C ALA A 73 -1.07 -3.19 -14.55
N TRP A 74 -0.12 -3.32 -13.62
CA TRP A 74 0.89 -4.37 -13.66
C TRP A 74 0.26 -5.75 -13.43
N ALA A 75 -0.64 -5.89 -12.46
CA ALA A 75 -1.35 -7.13 -12.20
C ALA A 75 -2.15 -7.60 -13.42
N LYS A 76 -2.89 -6.69 -14.08
CA LYS A 76 -3.59 -6.97 -15.34
C LYS A 76 -2.65 -7.47 -16.44
N ALA A 77 -1.50 -6.84 -16.61
CA ALA A 77 -0.53 -7.22 -17.62
C ALA A 77 0.04 -8.63 -17.37
N LEU A 78 0.31 -8.97 -16.10
CA LEU A 78 0.82 -10.28 -15.73
C LEU A 78 -0.22 -11.39 -15.87
N LEU A 79 -1.45 -11.13 -15.44
CA LEU A 79 -2.53 -12.10 -15.47
C LEU A 79 -3.15 -12.28 -16.85
N GLY A 80 -2.95 -11.31 -17.76
CA GLY A 80 -3.62 -11.27 -19.06
C GLY A 80 -5.13 -11.03 -18.97
N THR A 81 -5.64 -10.69 -17.80
CA THR A 81 -7.05 -10.39 -17.50
C THR A 81 -7.16 -9.36 -16.39
N ASP A 82 -8.33 -8.73 -16.28
CA ASP A 82 -8.61 -7.80 -15.19
C ASP A 82 -9.06 -8.57 -13.92
N PRO A 83 -8.30 -8.54 -12.83
CA PRO A 83 -8.66 -9.25 -11.61
C PRO A 83 -9.61 -8.45 -10.70
N THR A 84 -9.99 -7.23 -11.04
CA THR A 84 -10.69 -6.29 -10.15
C THR A 84 -12.00 -6.85 -9.60
N GLU A 85 -12.84 -7.43 -10.47
CA GLU A 85 -14.11 -8.01 -10.06
C GLU A 85 -13.92 -9.22 -9.13
N ALA A 86 -12.95 -10.08 -9.42
CA ALA A 86 -12.66 -11.22 -8.57
C ALA A 86 -12.15 -10.81 -7.18
N VAL A 87 -11.35 -9.74 -7.08
CA VAL A 87 -10.91 -9.18 -5.80
C VAL A 87 -12.10 -8.65 -5.01
N LYS A 88 -13.03 -7.94 -5.66
CA LYS A 88 -14.26 -7.46 -5.04
C LYS A 88 -15.19 -8.61 -4.61
N GLU A 89 -15.37 -9.61 -5.45
CA GLU A 89 -16.17 -10.80 -5.12
C GLU A 89 -15.56 -11.57 -3.94
N ALA A 90 -14.25 -11.51 -3.75
CA ALA A 90 -13.56 -12.07 -2.59
C ALA A 90 -13.68 -11.22 -1.32
N GLY A 91 -14.33 -10.04 -1.40
CA GLY A 91 -14.61 -9.18 -0.25
C GLY A 91 -13.61 -8.05 -0.01
N TYR A 92 -12.74 -7.77 -0.96
CA TYR A 92 -11.72 -6.74 -0.81
C TYR A 92 -11.95 -5.56 -1.74
N GLU A 93 -11.86 -4.35 -1.19
CA GLU A 93 -11.72 -3.14 -2.00
C GLU A 93 -10.24 -2.85 -2.25
N TRP A 94 -9.89 -2.36 -3.41
CA TRP A 94 -8.51 -2.09 -3.77
C TRP A 94 -8.21 -0.59 -3.91
N ILE A 95 -6.98 -0.20 -3.61
CA ILE A 95 -6.53 1.18 -3.66
C ILE A 95 -5.24 1.32 -4.47
N GLU A 96 -5.14 2.42 -5.18
CA GLU A 96 -3.93 2.89 -5.85
C GLU A 96 -3.36 4.12 -5.16
N TRP A 97 -2.20 4.55 -5.62
CA TRP A 97 -1.56 5.79 -5.15
C TRP A 97 -1.64 6.90 -6.20
N SER A 98 -1.61 8.13 -5.73
CA SER A 98 -1.56 9.34 -6.57
C SER A 98 -0.19 10.02 -6.54
N CYS A 99 0.65 9.66 -5.58
CA CYS A 99 2.00 10.15 -5.38
C CYS A 99 2.95 8.97 -5.11
N ASP A 100 4.20 9.06 -5.58
CA ASP A 100 5.21 8.02 -5.39
C ASP A 100 6.57 8.69 -5.10
N VAL A 101 7.21 8.32 -4.00
CA VAL A 101 8.55 8.85 -3.68
C VAL A 101 9.66 8.12 -4.44
N PHE A 102 9.31 7.06 -5.17
CA PHE A 102 10.25 6.26 -5.96
C PHE A 102 11.44 5.74 -5.12
N ASP A 103 11.15 5.24 -3.93
CA ASP A 103 12.12 4.72 -2.97
C ASP A 103 12.35 3.20 -3.09
N ASN A 104 11.82 2.57 -4.14
CA ASN A 104 11.84 1.12 -4.38
C ASN A 104 13.22 0.53 -4.79
N GLY A 105 14.29 1.20 -4.45
CA GLY A 105 15.64 0.64 -4.49
C GLY A 105 16.43 0.79 -5.79
N VAL A 106 15.82 1.24 -6.88
CA VAL A 106 16.52 1.30 -8.18
C VAL A 106 17.43 2.53 -8.31
N ALA A 107 17.20 3.60 -7.55
CA ALA A 107 17.87 4.90 -7.76
C ALA A 107 18.62 5.47 -6.54
N GLY A 108 18.70 4.76 -5.41
CA GLY A 108 19.52 5.16 -4.27
C GLY A 108 19.28 6.58 -3.75
N LYS A 109 17.99 7.00 -3.64
CA LYS A 109 17.67 8.34 -3.14
C LYS A 109 18.08 8.54 -1.69
N THR A 110 18.56 9.75 -1.39
CA THR A 110 18.81 10.20 -0.03
C THR A 110 17.49 10.48 0.71
N ALA A 111 17.54 10.53 2.04
CA ALA A 111 16.37 10.90 2.84
C ALA A 111 15.81 12.29 2.47
N ASP A 112 16.68 13.26 2.21
CA ASP A 112 16.27 14.62 1.79
C ASP A 112 15.55 14.61 0.44
N GLU A 113 16.01 13.81 -0.52
CA GLU A 113 15.35 13.68 -1.84
C GLU A 113 13.98 13.02 -1.70
N ILE A 114 13.84 11.97 -0.87
CA ILE A 114 12.57 11.32 -0.58
C ILE A 114 11.60 12.30 0.10
N GLN A 115 12.06 13.00 1.13
CA GLN A 115 11.27 13.99 1.85
C GLN A 115 10.75 15.09 0.93
N ASN A 116 11.66 15.68 0.14
CA ASN A 116 11.31 16.74 -0.79
C ASN A 116 10.32 16.26 -1.87
N MET A 117 10.52 15.05 -2.38
CA MET A 117 9.63 14.45 -3.37
C MET A 117 8.22 14.22 -2.80
N ALA A 118 8.12 13.65 -1.60
CA ALA A 118 6.85 13.45 -0.92
C ALA A 118 6.08 14.77 -0.74
N VAL A 119 6.74 15.77 -0.17
CA VAL A 119 6.13 17.09 0.08
C VAL A 119 5.72 17.78 -1.22
N TRP A 120 6.59 17.74 -2.24
CA TRP A 120 6.32 18.38 -3.53
C TRP A 120 5.12 17.75 -4.23
N GLN A 121 5.05 16.41 -4.32
CA GLN A 121 3.96 15.73 -5.02
C GLN A 121 2.62 15.92 -4.30
N VAL A 122 2.59 15.72 -2.98
CA VAL A 122 1.35 15.87 -2.20
C VAL A 122 0.79 17.28 -2.33
N LYS A 123 1.65 18.31 -2.32
CA LYS A 123 1.22 19.70 -2.50
C LYS A 123 0.62 20.05 -3.88
N GLN A 124 0.69 19.15 -4.84
CA GLN A 124 0.00 19.33 -6.12
C GLN A 124 -1.45 18.83 -6.09
N LEU A 125 -1.90 18.24 -4.99
CA LEU A 125 -3.17 17.55 -4.87
C LEU A 125 -3.92 18.02 -3.60
N ASP A 126 -5.24 18.10 -3.69
CA ASP A 126 -6.10 18.34 -2.53
C ASP A 126 -6.25 17.08 -1.67
N ILE A 127 -6.29 15.91 -2.33
CA ILE A 127 -6.29 14.60 -1.69
C ILE A 127 -5.16 13.78 -2.33
N ALA A 128 -4.32 13.19 -1.49
CA ALA A 128 -3.18 12.40 -1.92
C ALA A 128 -3.13 11.05 -1.20
N VAL A 129 -2.81 10.01 -1.95
CA VAL A 129 -2.37 8.71 -1.43
C VAL A 129 -0.90 8.58 -1.83
N LEU A 130 -0.01 8.64 -0.85
CA LEU A 130 1.43 8.62 -1.06
C LEU A 130 1.96 7.20 -0.89
N LEU A 131 2.62 6.70 -1.93
CA LEU A 131 3.36 5.43 -1.88
C LEU A 131 4.78 5.67 -1.39
N SER A 132 5.18 4.88 -0.40
CA SER A 132 6.55 4.74 0.10
C SER A 132 6.74 3.34 0.67
N HIS A 133 7.98 2.95 0.94
CA HIS A 133 8.32 1.62 1.45
C HIS A 133 9.03 1.71 2.80
N ASP A 134 8.55 0.98 3.78
CA ASP A 134 9.06 0.93 5.15
C ASP A 134 10.40 0.20 5.30
N TRP A 135 10.71 -0.72 4.38
CA TRP A 135 12.00 -1.41 4.34
C TRP A 135 13.17 -0.52 3.90
N ASN A 136 12.90 0.68 3.36
CA ASN A 136 13.95 1.63 2.95
C ASN A 136 14.33 2.55 4.13
N ALA A 137 15.57 2.39 4.64
CA ALA A 137 16.06 3.19 5.77
C ALA A 137 16.02 4.70 5.53
N ASN A 138 16.25 5.16 4.29
CA ASN A 138 16.16 6.59 3.97
C ASN A 138 14.71 7.10 4.00
N THR A 139 13.74 6.26 3.68
CA THR A 139 12.31 6.57 3.83
C THR A 139 11.95 6.73 5.30
N LEU A 140 12.41 5.84 6.17
CA LEU A 140 12.18 5.96 7.63
C LEU A 140 12.75 7.26 8.19
N ILE A 141 13.93 7.69 7.71
CA ILE A 141 14.55 8.96 8.12
C ILE A 141 13.76 10.16 7.59
N ALA A 142 13.28 10.08 6.33
CA ALA A 142 12.57 11.17 5.64
C ALA A 142 11.16 11.41 6.18
N PHE A 143 10.48 10.33 6.62
CA PHE A 143 9.04 10.32 6.87
C PHE A 143 8.59 11.34 7.94
N PRO A 144 9.21 11.43 9.13
CA PRO A 144 8.80 12.41 10.15
C PRO A 144 8.88 13.85 9.65
N GLY A 145 9.91 14.18 8.87
CA GLY A 145 10.09 15.50 8.28
C GLY A 145 9.06 15.83 7.21
N ALA A 146 8.73 14.85 6.36
CA ALA A 146 7.69 14.99 5.35
C ALA A 146 6.31 15.21 5.99
N VAL A 147 5.95 14.38 6.97
CA VAL A 147 4.69 14.49 7.72
C VAL A 147 4.57 15.88 8.35
N LYS A 148 5.60 16.32 9.07
CA LYS A 148 5.58 17.64 9.71
C LYS A 148 5.39 18.77 8.70
N GLN A 149 6.11 18.77 7.58
CA GLN A 149 5.98 19.82 6.56
C GLN A 149 4.59 19.85 5.92
N LEU A 150 3.97 18.68 5.74
CA LEU A 150 2.61 18.59 5.20
C LEU A 150 1.58 19.06 6.23
N GLN A 151 1.73 18.73 7.50
CA GLN A 151 0.87 19.25 8.58
C GLN A 151 0.99 20.77 8.70
N ASP A 152 2.21 21.31 8.67
CA ASP A 152 2.46 22.77 8.68
C ASP A 152 1.84 23.46 7.45
N ALA A 153 1.65 22.75 6.34
CA ALA A 153 0.98 23.21 5.14
C ALA A 153 -0.55 23.02 5.18
N GLY A 154 -1.11 22.48 6.27
CA GLY A 154 -2.55 22.33 6.49
C GLY A 154 -3.12 20.97 6.05
N TYR A 155 -2.29 19.99 5.66
CA TYR A 155 -2.74 18.65 5.35
C TYR A 155 -3.08 17.87 6.62
N VAL A 156 -4.15 17.10 6.56
CA VAL A 156 -4.57 16.16 7.61
C VAL A 156 -4.35 14.74 7.11
N PHE A 157 -3.75 13.91 7.95
CA PHE A 157 -3.56 12.49 7.66
C PHE A 157 -4.76 11.71 8.19
N LEU A 158 -5.34 10.90 7.33
CA LEU A 158 -6.51 10.09 7.63
C LEU A 158 -6.19 8.62 7.34
N PRO A 159 -6.69 7.68 8.15
CA PRO A 159 -6.64 6.26 7.79
C PRO A 159 -7.50 6.01 6.55
N LEU A 160 -7.16 4.97 5.80
CA LEU A 160 -7.96 4.50 4.68
C LEU A 160 -9.15 3.69 5.18
N TYR A 161 -10.29 3.84 4.52
CA TYR A 161 -11.49 3.04 4.74
C TYR A 161 -11.93 2.41 3.41
N PRO A 162 -12.69 1.30 3.42
CA PRO A 162 -13.18 0.69 2.18
C PRO A 162 -13.90 1.69 1.27
N GLU A 163 -14.63 2.63 1.84
CA GLU A 163 -15.34 3.67 1.09
C GLU A 163 -14.40 4.76 0.52
N SER A 164 -13.16 4.83 1.00
CA SER A 164 -12.15 5.76 0.46
C SER A 164 -11.61 5.32 -0.90
N VAL A 165 -11.92 4.13 -1.34
CA VAL A 165 -11.25 3.37 -2.39
C VAL A 165 -11.73 3.72 -3.80
N THR A 166 -12.74 4.53 -3.96
CA THR A 166 -13.24 4.93 -5.29
C THR A 166 -12.28 5.84 -6.09
N MET A 167 -11.06 6.02 -5.59
CA MET A 167 -10.04 6.77 -6.31
C MET A 167 -9.25 5.81 -7.21
N GLY A 168 -9.83 5.52 -8.36
CA GLY A 168 -9.15 4.74 -9.40
C GLY A 168 -7.89 5.43 -9.92
N GLU A 169 -7.11 4.68 -10.67
CA GLU A 169 -5.86 5.11 -11.30
C GLU A 169 -5.93 6.55 -11.80
N ASN A 170 -5.01 7.39 -11.36
CA ASN A 170 -4.85 8.79 -11.81
C ASN A 170 -5.97 9.78 -11.48
N THR A 171 -6.80 9.57 -10.50
CA THR A 171 -7.77 10.58 -10.09
C THR A 171 -7.07 11.74 -9.40
N LYS A 172 -6.69 12.75 -10.17
CA LYS A 172 -6.30 14.07 -9.66
C LYS A 172 -7.57 14.76 -9.19
N ILE A 173 -7.95 14.58 -7.94
CA ILE A 173 -9.09 15.31 -7.37
C ILE A 173 -8.59 16.70 -7.01
N LYS A 174 -9.01 17.70 -7.79
CA LYS A 174 -8.93 19.10 -7.41
C LYS A 174 -10.35 19.54 -7.08
N PHE A 175 -10.56 19.91 -5.83
CA PHE A 175 -11.75 20.65 -5.45
C PHE A 175 -11.56 22.12 -5.89
N SER A 176 -12.45 22.62 -6.71
CA SER A 176 -12.50 24.03 -7.12
C SER A 176 -13.25 24.86 -6.09
#